data_1b54e4e5c7acad26f8934e05690e75d1
#
_entry.id   1b54e4e5c7acad26f8934e05690e75d1
#
_cell.length_a   1.000
_cell.length_b   1.000
_cell.length_c   1.000
_cell.angle_alpha   90.00
_cell.angle_beta   90.00
_cell.angle_gamma   90.00
#
_symmetry.space_group_name_H-M   'P 1'
#
loop_
_entity.id
_entity.type
_entity.pdbx_description
1 polymer ?
#
loop_
_entity_poly.entity_id
_entity_poly.type
_entity_poly.pdbx_seq_one_letter_code
_entity_poly.pdbx_strand_id
1 'polypeptide(L)'
;NLTKIELLPTQLWWYELMLGYDMIDEKGIQVNLVNEIFLNLGRGSGKSSLMATRVLNWMILGGQYGGESLVIAYDNTQARHVFDQVRNQTEASDTLRVYNENKIFKSTKQGLEFTSFKTTFKKQTNDTLRAQGGNSSLNIFDEVHTYGEDITESVNKGSRQKQDNWQSIYITSGGLKRDGLYDKLVERFKSEEEFYNDRSFGLLYMLE
;
A
#
# COMPACT_ATOMS: atom_id res chain seq x y z
N ASN A 1 17.50 -13.42 -17.80
CA ASN A 1 17.10 -14.45 -16.83
C ASN A 1 16.42 -13.76 -15.67
N LEU A 2 15.08 -13.85 -15.63
CA LEU A 2 14.29 -13.40 -14.49
C LEU A 2 14.42 -14.46 -13.40
N THR A 3 15.13 -14.13 -12.34
CA THR A 3 15.28 -15.01 -11.18
C THR A 3 13.99 -14.94 -10.36
N LYS A 4 13.40 -16.10 -10.08
CA LYS A 4 12.29 -16.19 -9.14
C LYS A 4 12.75 -15.63 -7.79
N ILE A 5 12.04 -14.64 -7.28
CA ILE A 5 12.33 -14.07 -5.95
C ILE A 5 11.71 -15.01 -4.92
N GLU A 6 12.52 -15.55 -4.04
CA GLU A 6 12.04 -16.23 -2.84
C GLU A 6 11.94 -15.22 -1.70
N LEU A 7 10.78 -15.12 -1.10
CA LEU A 7 10.56 -14.23 0.03
C LEU A 7 11.26 -14.79 1.27
N LEU A 8 11.93 -13.93 2.02
CA LEU A 8 12.44 -14.26 3.33
C LEU A 8 11.29 -14.58 4.30
N PRO A 9 11.49 -15.41 5.34
CA PRO A 9 10.45 -15.72 6.32
C PRO A 9 9.81 -14.48 6.94
N THR A 10 10.60 -13.45 7.21
CA THR A 10 10.09 -12.14 7.71
C THR A 10 9.21 -11.43 6.69
N GLN A 11 9.55 -11.47 5.40
CA GLN A 11 8.74 -10.89 4.33
C GLN A 11 7.44 -11.66 4.11
N LEU A 12 7.47 -12.99 4.24
CA LEU A 12 6.27 -13.82 4.21
C LEU A 12 5.33 -13.44 5.35
N TRP A 13 5.84 -13.28 6.56
CA TRP A 13 5.05 -12.86 7.70
C TRP A 13 4.43 -11.47 7.51
N TRP A 14 5.19 -10.49 6.97
CA TRP A 14 4.62 -9.17 6.63
C TRP A 14 3.51 -9.29 5.59
N TYR A 15 3.68 -10.20 4.66
CA TYR A 15 2.69 -10.44 3.62
C TYR A 15 1.41 -11.05 4.18
N GLU A 16 1.55 -12.01 5.09
CA GLU A 16 0.41 -12.60 5.80
C GLU A 16 -0.36 -11.56 6.61
N LEU A 17 0.32 -10.64 7.28
CA LEU A 17 -0.32 -9.54 8.01
C LEU A 17 -1.15 -8.63 7.10
N MET A 18 -0.68 -8.41 5.89
CA MET A 18 -1.38 -7.55 4.92
C MET A 18 -2.56 -8.24 4.23
N LEU A 19 -2.52 -9.57 4.10
CA LEU A 19 -3.44 -10.33 3.25
C LEU A 19 -4.20 -11.43 3.98
N GLY A 20 -3.61 -12.00 5.03
CA GLY A 20 -4.04 -13.29 5.57
C GLY A 20 -5.15 -13.22 6.60
N TYR A 21 -5.52 -12.03 7.04
CA TYR A 21 -6.48 -11.88 8.12
C TYR A 21 -7.68 -11.06 7.66
N ASP A 22 -8.76 -11.78 7.39
CA ASP A 22 -10.05 -11.21 7.05
C ASP A 22 -11.04 -11.41 8.21
N MET A 23 -12.02 -10.55 8.26
CA MET A 23 -13.17 -10.68 9.15
C MET A 23 -14.46 -10.44 8.37
N ILE A 24 -15.55 -10.93 8.91
CA ILE A 24 -16.89 -10.57 8.42
C ILE A 24 -17.36 -9.36 9.23
N ASP A 25 -17.68 -8.28 8.54
CA ASP A 25 -18.20 -7.07 9.18
C ASP A 25 -19.68 -7.21 9.58
N GLU A 26 -20.23 -6.16 10.20
CA GLU A 26 -21.62 -6.12 10.64
C GLU A 26 -22.64 -6.27 9.49
N LYS A 27 -22.23 -6.00 8.26
CA LYS A 27 -23.04 -6.13 7.03
C LYS A 27 -22.91 -7.53 6.41
N GLY A 28 -22.08 -8.41 6.96
CA GLY A 28 -21.78 -9.72 6.40
C GLY A 28 -20.77 -9.69 5.24
N ILE A 29 -20.01 -8.60 5.09
CA ILE A 29 -18.99 -8.42 4.04
C ILE A 29 -17.63 -8.85 4.57
N GLN A 30 -16.89 -9.62 3.78
CA GLN A 30 -15.51 -9.97 4.09
C GLN A 30 -14.59 -8.75 3.88
N VAL A 31 -13.91 -8.35 4.92
CA VAL A 31 -13.02 -7.17 4.93
C VAL A 31 -11.68 -7.52 5.58
N ASN A 32 -10.63 -6.77 5.26
CA ASN A 32 -9.34 -6.97 5.93
C ASN A 32 -9.48 -6.77 7.45
N LEU A 33 -8.90 -7.68 8.22
CA LEU A 33 -8.84 -7.52 9.68
C LEU A 33 -7.99 -6.30 10.05
N VAL A 34 -6.88 -6.08 9.37
CA VAL A 34 -5.96 -4.97 9.62
C VAL A 34 -6.11 -3.90 8.54
N ASN A 35 -6.57 -2.72 8.93
CA ASN A 35 -6.79 -1.59 8.01
C ASN A 35 -5.60 -0.65 7.92
N GLU A 36 -4.85 -0.48 9.00
CA GLU A 36 -3.69 0.39 9.03
C GLU A 36 -2.44 -0.39 9.44
N ILE A 37 -1.39 -0.28 8.63
CA ILE A 37 -0.12 -0.99 8.82
C ILE A 37 1.02 0.00 8.74
N PHE A 38 1.88 0.02 9.75
CA PHE A 38 3.10 0.81 9.76
C PHE A 38 4.34 -0.08 9.74
N LEU A 39 5.12 0.02 8.67
CA LEU A 39 6.35 -0.75 8.46
C LEU A 39 7.57 0.20 8.43
N ASN A 40 8.29 0.25 9.53
CA ASN A 40 9.58 0.90 9.59
C ASN A 40 10.68 -0.15 9.38
N LEU A 41 11.19 -0.24 8.17
CA LEU A 41 12.11 -1.29 7.73
C LEU A 41 13.38 -0.67 7.15
N GLY A 42 14.53 -1.23 7.45
CA GLY A 42 15.82 -0.77 6.92
C GLY A 42 15.86 -0.69 5.39
N ARG A 43 16.79 0.08 4.85
CA ARG A 43 17.06 0.13 3.41
C ARG A 43 17.45 -1.27 2.91
N GLY A 44 17.05 -1.61 1.69
CA GLY A 44 17.34 -2.92 1.12
C GLY A 44 16.45 -4.08 1.60
N SER A 45 15.50 -3.85 2.51
CA SER A 45 14.58 -4.89 3.02
C SER A 45 13.52 -5.38 2.02
N GLY A 46 13.48 -4.80 0.82
CA GLY A 46 12.52 -5.19 -0.23
C GLY A 46 11.13 -4.53 -0.10
N LYS A 47 11.00 -3.44 0.68
CA LYS A 47 9.72 -2.73 0.89
C LYS A 47 8.95 -2.47 -0.39
N SER A 48 9.59 -1.83 -1.37
CA SER A 48 8.92 -1.43 -2.61
C SER A 48 8.44 -2.64 -3.42
N SER A 49 9.22 -3.74 -3.43
CA SER A 49 8.83 -4.99 -4.08
C SER A 49 7.66 -5.66 -3.38
N LEU A 50 7.65 -5.66 -2.04
CA LEU A 50 6.55 -6.17 -1.23
C LEU A 50 5.27 -5.37 -1.46
N MET A 51 5.37 -4.04 -1.47
CA MET A 51 4.22 -3.16 -1.76
C MET A 51 3.69 -3.37 -3.18
N ALA A 52 4.56 -3.57 -4.15
CA ALA A 52 4.14 -3.88 -5.51
C ALA A 52 3.33 -5.18 -5.59
N THR A 53 3.77 -6.22 -4.89
CA THR A 53 3.02 -7.48 -4.81
C THR A 53 1.66 -7.27 -4.11
N ARG A 54 1.61 -6.45 -3.05
CA ARG A 54 0.34 -6.10 -2.39
C ARG A 54 -0.62 -5.37 -3.32
N VAL A 55 -0.13 -4.41 -4.10
CA VAL A 55 -0.93 -3.70 -5.12
C VAL A 55 -1.50 -4.68 -6.14
N LEU A 56 -0.69 -5.56 -6.69
CA LEU A 56 -1.13 -6.55 -7.68
C LEU A 56 -2.18 -7.51 -7.09
N ASN A 57 -1.95 -7.98 -5.87
CA ASN A 57 -2.96 -8.79 -5.17
C ASN A 57 -4.27 -8.02 -4.99
N TRP A 58 -4.22 -6.77 -4.55
CA TRP A 58 -5.41 -5.94 -4.38
C TRP A 58 -6.16 -5.73 -5.69
N MET A 59 -5.45 -5.44 -6.77
CA MET A 59 -6.07 -5.20 -8.08
C MET A 59 -6.75 -6.44 -8.64
N ILE A 60 -6.19 -7.64 -8.39
CA ILE A 60 -6.62 -8.89 -9.03
C ILE A 60 -7.59 -9.68 -8.15
N LEU A 61 -7.36 -9.75 -6.85
CA LEU A 61 -8.04 -10.65 -5.94
C LEU A 61 -8.80 -9.96 -4.79
N GLY A 62 -8.24 -8.89 -4.22
CA GLY A 62 -8.70 -8.31 -2.97
C GLY A 62 -9.47 -7.00 -3.12
N GLY A 63 -9.44 -6.39 -4.30
CA GLY A 63 -10.07 -5.10 -4.54
C GLY A 63 -11.56 -5.20 -4.85
N GLN A 64 -12.29 -4.17 -4.50
CA GLN A 64 -13.66 -4.00 -4.93
C GLN A 64 -13.70 -3.65 -6.43
N TYR A 65 -14.78 -4.04 -7.12
CA TYR A 65 -15.01 -3.65 -8.50
C TYR A 65 -14.96 -2.12 -8.67
N GLY A 66 -14.09 -1.65 -9.54
CA GLY A 66 -13.83 -0.21 -9.71
C GLY A 66 -12.95 0.42 -8.62
N GLY A 67 -12.35 -0.38 -7.74
CA GLY A 67 -11.50 0.10 -6.66
C GLY A 67 -10.23 0.79 -7.17
N GLU A 68 -9.77 1.80 -6.42
CA GLU A 68 -8.54 2.53 -6.70
C GLU A 68 -7.47 2.23 -5.65
N SER A 69 -6.27 1.96 -6.10
CA SER A 69 -5.07 1.85 -5.28
C SER A 69 -4.15 3.02 -5.56
N LEU A 70 -3.56 3.59 -4.52
CA LEU A 70 -2.64 4.72 -4.64
C LEU A 70 -1.28 4.39 -4.03
N VAL A 71 -0.20 4.82 -4.69
CA VAL A 71 1.07 5.05 -4.04
C VAL A 71 1.29 6.56 -3.94
N ILE A 72 1.55 7.00 -2.74
CA ILE A 72 1.69 8.41 -2.38
C ILE A 72 3.13 8.63 -1.92
N ALA A 73 3.81 9.58 -2.54
CA ALA A 73 5.17 9.96 -2.20
C ALA A 73 5.33 11.47 -2.20
N TYR A 74 6.38 11.95 -1.51
CA TYR A 74 6.67 13.38 -1.46
C TYR A 74 6.87 13.97 -2.85
N ASP A 75 7.59 13.25 -3.71
CA ASP A 75 7.84 13.64 -5.08
C ASP A 75 7.62 12.48 -6.09
N ASN A 76 7.58 12.83 -7.37
CA ASN A 76 7.38 11.86 -8.44
C ASN A 76 8.49 10.80 -8.55
N THR A 77 9.70 11.11 -8.12
CA THR A 77 10.82 10.17 -8.20
C THR A 77 10.64 9.05 -7.20
N GLN A 78 10.25 9.40 -5.97
CA GLN A 78 9.93 8.43 -4.93
C GLN A 78 8.70 7.58 -5.28
N ALA A 79 7.61 8.21 -5.76
CA ALA A 79 6.42 7.50 -6.20
C ALA A 79 6.71 6.47 -7.32
N ARG A 80 7.76 6.68 -8.11
CA ARG A 80 8.19 5.74 -9.15
C ARG A 80 8.72 4.43 -8.60
N HIS A 81 9.31 4.39 -7.42
CA HIS A 81 9.94 3.18 -6.92
C HIS A 81 8.94 2.02 -6.78
N VAL A 82 7.83 2.24 -6.13
CA VAL A 82 6.77 1.22 -6.02
C VAL A 82 6.09 1.01 -7.38
N PHE A 83 5.82 2.09 -8.10
CA PHE A 83 5.14 2.03 -9.39
C PHE A 83 5.90 1.21 -10.44
N ASP A 84 7.20 1.44 -10.57
CA ASP A 84 8.05 0.71 -11.51
C ASP A 84 8.20 -0.76 -11.09
N GLN A 85 8.20 -1.06 -9.76
CA GLN A 85 8.17 -2.43 -9.28
C GLN A 85 6.88 -3.17 -9.66
N VAL A 86 5.73 -2.51 -9.58
CA VAL A 86 4.44 -3.10 -10.03
C VAL A 86 4.51 -3.43 -11.52
N ARG A 87 5.01 -2.52 -12.34
CA ARG A 87 5.18 -2.76 -13.78
C ARG A 87 6.14 -3.90 -14.06
N ASN A 88 7.31 -3.89 -13.43
CA ASN A 88 8.33 -4.92 -13.60
C ASN A 88 7.81 -6.30 -13.21
N GLN A 89 7.07 -6.41 -12.10
CA GLN A 89 6.47 -7.68 -11.69
C GLN A 89 5.37 -8.14 -12.68
N THR A 90 4.59 -7.22 -13.23
CA THR A 90 3.59 -7.54 -14.24
C THR A 90 4.23 -8.06 -15.53
N GLU A 91 5.35 -7.46 -15.95
CA GLU A 91 6.10 -7.87 -17.15
C GLU A 91 6.89 -9.17 -16.92
N ALA A 92 7.40 -9.38 -15.70
CA ALA A 92 8.23 -10.52 -15.34
C ALA A 92 7.45 -11.82 -15.11
N SER A 93 6.20 -11.73 -14.68
CA SER A 93 5.35 -12.88 -14.40
C SER A 93 4.78 -13.46 -15.69
N ASP A 94 4.98 -14.74 -15.95
CA ASP A 94 4.43 -15.41 -17.14
C ASP A 94 2.90 -15.31 -17.18
N THR A 95 2.23 -15.46 -16.05
CA THR A 95 0.78 -15.33 -15.93
C THR A 95 0.30 -13.90 -16.22
N LEU A 96 0.94 -12.91 -15.61
CA LEU A 96 0.53 -11.51 -15.76
C LEU A 96 0.90 -10.96 -17.14
N ARG A 97 1.96 -11.47 -17.77
CA ARG A 97 2.31 -11.15 -19.15
C ARG A 97 1.22 -11.57 -20.14
N VAL A 98 0.62 -12.75 -19.95
CA VAL A 98 -0.53 -13.19 -20.76
C VAL A 98 -1.70 -12.22 -20.61
N TYR A 99 -1.94 -11.70 -19.40
CA TYR A 99 -2.96 -10.67 -19.18
C TYR A 99 -2.64 -9.37 -19.89
N ASN A 100 -1.37 -9.01 -19.96
CA ASN A 100 -0.91 -7.80 -20.66
C ASN A 100 -1.08 -7.94 -22.18
N GLU A 101 -0.70 -9.09 -22.75
CA GLU A 101 -0.89 -9.42 -24.17
C GLU A 101 -2.36 -9.40 -24.57
N ASN A 102 -3.26 -9.87 -23.71
CA ASN A 102 -4.72 -9.83 -23.89
C ASN A 102 -5.36 -8.49 -23.50
N LYS A 103 -4.57 -7.44 -23.24
CA LYS A 103 -5.04 -6.10 -22.85
C LYS A 103 -5.90 -6.08 -21.59
N ILE A 104 -5.77 -7.08 -20.73
CA ILE A 104 -6.43 -7.14 -19.42
C ILE A 104 -5.76 -6.17 -18.45
N PHE A 105 -4.43 -6.02 -18.55
CA PHE A 105 -3.69 -4.92 -17.94
C PHE A 105 -3.45 -3.82 -18.97
N LYS A 106 -3.82 -2.59 -18.63
CA LYS A 106 -3.48 -1.40 -19.40
C LYS A 106 -2.52 -0.55 -18.62
N SER A 107 -1.33 -0.35 -19.14
CA SER A 107 -0.31 0.52 -18.54
C SER A 107 -0.31 1.88 -19.23
N THR A 108 -0.33 2.94 -18.41
CA THR A 108 -0.14 4.33 -18.84
C THR A 108 1.06 4.95 -18.12
N LYS A 109 1.43 6.18 -18.46
CA LYS A 109 2.49 6.91 -17.71
C LYS A 109 2.12 7.21 -16.25
N GLN A 110 0.84 7.23 -15.92
CA GLN A 110 0.33 7.64 -14.61
C GLN A 110 -0.25 6.50 -13.78
N GLY A 111 -0.60 5.37 -14.41
CA GLY A 111 -1.27 4.30 -13.72
C GLY A 111 -1.31 2.98 -14.47
N LEU A 112 -1.81 1.97 -13.78
CA LEU A 112 -2.22 0.69 -14.34
C LEU A 112 -3.73 0.50 -14.14
N GLU A 113 -4.37 -0.17 -15.08
CA GLU A 113 -5.76 -0.60 -14.97
C GLU A 113 -5.84 -2.10 -15.20
N PHE A 114 -6.53 -2.80 -14.30
CA PHE A 114 -6.93 -4.20 -14.51
C PHE A 114 -8.38 -4.21 -14.97
N THR A 115 -8.58 -4.44 -16.25
CA THR A 115 -9.87 -4.19 -16.92
C THR A 115 -10.98 -5.13 -16.49
N SER A 116 -10.65 -6.36 -16.07
CA SER A 116 -11.65 -7.36 -15.63
C SER A 116 -12.44 -6.91 -14.41
N PHE A 117 -11.79 -6.23 -13.45
CA PHE A 117 -12.41 -5.69 -12.25
C PHE A 117 -12.51 -4.16 -12.26
N LYS A 118 -12.05 -3.51 -13.34
CA LYS A 118 -11.92 -2.04 -13.45
C LYS A 118 -11.14 -1.40 -12.28
N THR A 119 -10.25 -2.18 -11.67
CA THR A 119 -9.39 -1.67 -10.62
C THR A 119 -8.26 -0.86 -11.23
N THR A 120 -7.87 0.19 -10.54
CA THR A 120 -6.80 1.09 -11.00
C THR A 120 -5.72 1.25 -9.93
N PHE A 121 -4.48 1.39 -10.39
CA PHE A 121 -3.36 1.76 -9.55
C PHE A 121 -2.72 3.03 -10.10
N LYS A 122 -2.55 4.04 -9.26
CA LYS A 122 -2.00 5.34 -9.63
C LYS A 122 -0.90 5.77 -8.67
N LYS A 123 0.06 6.53 -9.19
CA LYS A 123 1.01 7.27 -8.36
C LYS A 123 0.52 8.70 -8.15
N GLN A 124 0.67 9.21 -6.95
CA GLN A 124 0.33 10.57 -6.59
C GLN A 124 1.41 11.23 -5.74
N THR A 125 1.50 12.53 -5.84
CA THR A 125 2.32 13.37 -4.98
C THR A 125 1.43 14.22 -4.08
N ASN A 126 2.01 14.85 -3.06
CA ASN A 126 1.30 15.74 -2.15
C ASN A 126 0.45 16.81 -2.85
N ASP A 127 0.96 17.39 -3.92
CA ASP A 127 0.26 18.46 -4.66
C ASP A 127 -0.94 17.93 -5.44
N THR A 128 -0.83 16.74 -6.01
CA THR A 128 -1.92 16.12 -6.77
C THR A 128 -3.03 15.57 -5.87
N LEU A 129 -2.71 15.12 -4.66
CA LEU A 129 -3.69 14.64 -3.68
C LEU A 129 -4.64 15.72 -3.19
N ARG A 130 -4.13 16.91 -2.95
CA ARG A 130 -4.95 18.06 -2.53
C ARG A 130 -6.02 18.43 -3.55
N ALA A 131 -5.78 18.13 -4.82
CA ALA A 131 -6.70 18.45 -5.91
C ALA A 131 -7.79 17.40 -6.17
N GLN A 132 -7.62 16.14 -5.74
CA GLN A 132 -8.47 15.02 -6.21
C GLN A 132 -9.39 14.40 -5.15
N GLY A 133 -9.18 14.66 -3.88
CA GLY A 133 -9.96 14.04 -2.78
C GLY A 133 -9.83 12.51 -2.76
N GLY A 134 -9.60 11.91 -1.60
CA GLY A 134 -9.40 10.46 -1.47
C GLY A 134 -10.67 9.65 -1.75
N ASN A 135 -10.57 8.67 -2.63
CA ASN A 135 -11.60 7.64 -2.86
C ASN A 135 -10.95 6.26 -3.11
N SER A 136 -9.76 6.08 -2.60
CA SER A 136 -8.98 4.87 -2.80
C SER A 136 -9.29 3.82 -1.74
N SER A 137 -9.19 2.56 -2.13
CA SER A 137 -9.38 1.42 -1.22
C SER A 137 -8.05 0.87 -0.69
N LEU A 138 -6.93 1.06 -1.41
CA LEU A 138 -5.60 0.75 -0.93
C LEU A 138 -4.70 1.97 -1.07
N ASN A 139 -4.10 2.40 0.05
CA ASN A 139 -3.17 3.53 0.10
C ASN A 139 -1.80 3.07 0.56
N ILE A 140 -0.77 3.38 -0.20
CA ILE A 140 0.62 3.15 0.20
C ILE A 140 1.30 4.50 0.34
N PHE A 141 1.67 4.85 1.56
CA PHE A 141 2.43 6.06 1.88
C PHE A 141 3.91 5.69 1.96
N ASP A 142 4.67 6.09 0.95
CA ASP A 142 6.10 5.78 0.86
C ASP A 142 6.96 6.89 1.48
N GLU A 143 7.92 6.52 2.31
CA GLU A 143 8.82 7.40 3.06
C GLU A 143 8.06 8.44 3.93
N VAL A 144 7.19 7.93 4.81
CA VAL A 144 6.26 8.74 5.63
C VAL A 144 6.93 9.81 6.50
N HIS A 145 8.24 9.72 6.74
CA HIS A 145 8.99 10.76 7.45
C HIS A 145 9.06 12.09 6.68
N THR A 146 8.64 12.11 5.41
CA THR A 146 8.65 13.31 4.56
C THR A 146 7.33 14.07 4.52
N TYR A 147 6.26 13.51 5.10
CA TYR A 147 4.90 14.09 5.04
C TYR A 147 4.49 14.89 6.27
N GLY A 148 3.45 15.72 6.08
CA GLY A 148 2.59 16.22 7.15
C GLY A 148 1.39 15.29 7.39
N GLU A 149 0.77 15.39 8.56
CA GLU A 149 -0.39 14.57 8.94
C GLU A 149 -1.63 14.82 8.08
N ASP A 150 -1.82 16.06 7.68
CA ASP A 150 -2.98 16.54 6.93
C ASP A 150 -3.29 15.69 5.68
N ILE A 151 -2.23 15.18 5.04
CA ILE A 151 -2.35 14.37 3.82
C ILE A 151 -2.87 12.97 4.13
N THR A 152 -2.27 12.31 5.11
CA THR A 152 -2.65 10.95 5.49
C THR A 152 -4.04 10.90 6.08
N GLU A 153 -4.40 11.87 6.92
CA GLU A 153 -5.75 11.99 7.47
C GLU A 153 -6.80 12.22 6.37
N SER A 154 -6.53 13.11 5.43
CA SER A 154 -7.46 13.41 4.33
C SER A 154 -7.74 12.17 3.47
N VAL A 155 -6.69 11.42 3.11
CA VAL A 155 -6.82 10.18 2.32
C VAL A 155 -7.58 9.11 3.10
N ASN A 156 -7.17 8.85 4.34
CA ASN A 156 -7.80 7.84 5.18
C ASN A 156 -9.27 8.14 5.47
N LYS A 157 -9.61 9.40 5.73
CA LYS A 157 -11.00 9.81 5.92
C LYS A 157 -11.83 9.54 4.66
N GLY A 158 -11.28 9.84 3.49
CA GLY A 158 -11.94 9.54 2.22
C GLY A 158 -12.16 8.04 2.02
N SER A 159 -11.15 7.21 2.30
CA SER A 159 -11.23 5.76 2.20
C SER A 159 -12.25 5.18 3.18
N ARG A 160 -12.19 5.55 4.45
CA ARG A 160 -13.14 5.09 5.50
C ARG A 160 -14.60 5.40 5.19
N GLN A 161 -14.85 6.55 4.58
CA GLN A 161 -16.24 7.00 4.28
C GLN A 161 -16.85 6.35 3.04
N LYS A 162 -16.02 5.93 2.10
CA LYS A 162 -16.48 5.53 0.76
C LYS A 162 -16.24 4.06 0.43
N GLN A 163 -15.41 3.37 1.20
CA GLN A 163 -15.01 2.00 0.93
C GLN A 163 -15.35 1.10 2.12
N ASP A 164 -16.09 0.02 1.89
CA ASP A 164 -16.36 -0.99 2.92
C ASP A 164 -15.08 -1.74 3.30
N ASN A 165 -14.23 -2.04 2.31
CA ASN A 165 -12.92 -2.64 2.52
C ASN A 165 -11.81 -1.68 2.06
N TRP A 166 -10.98 -1.22 2.99
CA TRP A 166 -9.86 -0.33 2.73
C TRP A 166 -8.63 -0.72 3.54
N GLN A 167 -7.45 -0.33 3.06
CA GLN A 167 -6.21 -0.50 3.79
C GLN A 167 -5.24 0.65 3.50
N SER A 168 -4.57 1.14 4.53
CA SER A 168 -3.50 2.13 4.43
C SER A 168 -2.21 1.55 5.01
N ILE A 169 -1.15 1.58 4.20
CA ILE A 169 0.16 1.04 4.56
C ILE A 169 1.17 2.18 4.54
N TYR A 170 1.77 2.42 5.68
CA TYR A 170 2.82 3.42 5.86
C TYR A 170 4.15 2.72 5.86
N ILE A 171 5.01 3.06 4.90
CA ILE A 171 6.36 2.49 4.81
C ILE A 171 7.43 3.57 4.92
N THR A 172 8.53 3.25 5.59
CA THR A 172 9.67 4.13 5.72
C THR A 172 10.95 3.35 6.05
N SER A 173 12.08 3.94 5.73
CA SER A 173 13.40 3.46 6.15
C SER A 173 13.95 4.23 7.38
N GLY A 174 13.10 4.96 8.08
CA GLY A 174 13.49 5.88 9.14
C GLY A 174 13.79 7.27 8.58
N GLY A 175 13.83 8.27 9.43
CA GLY A 175 14.10 9.66 9.05
C GLY A 175 14.83 10.42 10.15
N LEU A 176 15.54 11.47 9.76
CA LEU A 176 16.22 12.39 10.67
C LEU A 176 15.29 13.51 11.18
N LYS A 177 14.16 13.73 10.49
CA LYS A 177 13.19 14.77 10.86
C LYS A 177 12.40 14.30 12.07
N ARG A 178 12.41 15.11 13.13
CA ARG A 178 11.69 14.90 14.38
C ARG A 178 10.41 15.73 14.43
N ASP A 179 9.50 15.35 15.34
CA ASP A 179 8.21 16.00 15.57
C ASP A 179 7.30 16.02 14.33
N GLY A 180 7.43 15.01 13.48
CA GLY A 180 6.60 14.82 12.27
C GLY A 180 5.66 13.62 12.36
N LEU A 181 4.99 13.32 11.24
CA LEU A 181 4.11 12.15 11.11
C LEU A 181 4.79 10.85 11.53
N TYR A 182 6.07 10.69 11.23
CA TYR A 182 6.84 9.50 11.62
C TYR A 182 6.81 9.27 13.14
N ASP A 183 7.15 10.28 13.93
CA ASP A 183 7.21 10.13 15.40
C ASP A 183 5.82 9.83 15.98
N LYS A 184 4.77 10.46 15.46
CA LYS A 184 3.40 10.19 15.85
C LYS A 184 2.94 8.77 15.51
N LEU A 185 3.31 8.25 14.34
CA LEU A 185 3.05 6.85 13.99
C LEU A 185 3.80 5.90 14.92
N VAL A 186 5.07 6.20 15.24
CA VAL A 186 5.84 5.40 16.19
C VAL A 186 5.19 5.40 17.58
N GLU A 187 4.75 6.54 18.09
CA GLU A 187 4.04 6.63 19.37
C GLU A 187 2.73 5.87 19.35
N ARG A 188 1.92 6.10 18.32
CA ARG A 188 0.63 5.43 18.15
C ARG A 188 0.78 3.91 18.12
N PHE A 189 1.66 3.38 17.28
CA PHE A 189 1.84 1.94 17.13
C PHE A 189 2.66 1.28 18.24
N LYS A 190 3.19 2.03 19.20
CA LYS A 190 3.73 1.51 20.47
C LYS A 190 2.68 1.40 21.57
N SER A 191 1.55 2.05 21.44
CA SER A 191 0.46 2.01 22.40
C SER A 191 -0.28 0.68 22.27
N GLU A 192 -0.28 -0.13 23.35
CA GLU A 192 -1.02 -1.39 23.38
C GLU A 192 -2.53 -1.18 23.23
N GLU A 193 -3.04 -0.07 23.71
CA GLU A 193 -4.46 0.26 23.71
C GLU A 193 -5.01 0.47 22.30
N GLU A 194 -4.24 1.10 21.41
CA GLU A 194 -4.63 1.30 20.02
C GLU A 194 -4.53 0.01 19.19
N PHE A 195 -3.59 -0.88 19.50
CA PHE A 195 -3.44 -2.16 18.81
C PHE A 195 -4.71 -3.03 18.86
N TYR A 196 -5.40 -3.05 20.00
CA TYR A 196 -6.61 -3.87 20.16
C TYR A 196 -7.89 -3.20 19.64
N ASN A 197 -7.92 -1.87 19.55
CA ASN A 197 -9.16 -1.13 19.28
C ASN A 197 -9.31 -0.71 17.81
N ASP A 198 -8.22 -0.48 17.07
CA ASP A 198 -8.27 0.25 15.79
C ASP A 198 -7.98 -0.60 14.55
N ARG A 199 -7.87 -1.92 14.65
CA ARG A 199 -7.51 -2.76 13.50
C ARG A 199 -6.21 -2.28 12.83
N SER A 200 -5.23 -1.89 13.65
CA SER A 200 -3.96 -1.30 13.26
C SER A 200 -2.79 -2.20 13.65
N PHE A 201 -1.76 -2.25 12.85
CA PHE A 201 -0.55 -3.01 13.14
C PHE A 201 0.71 -2.20 12.80
N GLY A 202 1.66 -2.15 13.72
CA GLY A 202 2.95 -1.49 13.54
C GLY A 202 4.12 -2.44 13.73
N LEU A 203 5.06 -2.43 12.79
CA LEU A 203 6.33 -3.14 12.88
C LEU A 203 7.48 -2.14 12.82
N LEU A 204 8.22 -2.07 13.91
CA LEU A 204 9.44 -1.29 14.02
C LEU A 204 10.63 -2.25 13.93
N TYR A 205 11.13 -2.47 12.73
CA TYR A 205 12.34 -3.26 12.52
C TYR A 205 13.49 -2.32 12.14
N MET A 206 14.31 -1.98 13.12
CA MET A 206 15.54 -1.25 12.91
C MET A 206 16.67 -2.26 12.83
N LEU A 207 17.35 -2.34 11.70
CA LEU A 207 18.68 -2.94 11.61
C LEU A 207 19.65 -1.96 12.29
N GLU A 208 20.30 -2.41 13.35
CA GLU A 208 21.47 -1.74 13.93
C GLU A 208 22.64 -1.73 12.94
#